data_f8c0e2957dc4612d4576522263bc9923
#
_entry.id   f8c0e2957dc4612d4576522263bc9923
#
_cell.length_a   1.000
_cell.length_b   1.000
_cell.length_c   1.000
_cell.angle_alpha   90.00
_cell.angle_beta   90.00
_cell.angle_gamma   90.00
#
_symmetry.space_group_name_H-M   'P 1'
#
loop_
_entity.id
_entity.type
_entity.pdbx_description
1 polymer ?
#
loop_
_entity_poly.entity_id
_entity_poly.type
_entity_poly.pdbx_seq_one_letter_code
_entity_poly.pdbx_strand_id
1 'polypeptide(L)'
;MLAWMLYAIMVSALLSIGALLAERAARLKRAGTRWIWITAIVASLAIPTVIASVSVELPNIMAPAVKQKVVALREVTTQALSPVMWISGSAAEPSGWRAYDVFLKSSWRIASAAMLLALFAAGAHLLVRKRRWHTSTVAGAQVYVTEGVGPAVVGLLRPRIVVPRWVTMALPRLQTAVIAHEQSHLDARDPQLLTLGLALLVFMPWNLPLWWQLRRLRYAIEVDCDARVLKGGLDPTHYGETLISVGERQSAYVGAVAAMSESKSFLEERIRIMISKPVKWRRAGIAALAGVSIAVTAIAAQVSPPNVNAVEAADTQSGDNKGGAKQAERVAIKLPAATLDRYVGSYKLNENIFIDVKRDGESLQAKVTGQAWREIYPESQDHFFWKIVDAQIDFANDGTGSATLHQNGRDMPLTRVSASESTQVQAAIDERIASNTAAPGSEAALKHHLDSVEAGKVDYDRMGPELADVYRKQEAQAKVLKEQLGAWKSIKFVGVGSVGWDVYDVTFERGTLQYRLIVSGDGKMAGLMAMSLP
;
A
#
# COMPACT_ATOMS: atom_id res chain seq x y z
N MET A 1 -3.49 -5.70 -5.49
CA MET A 1 -4.22 -4.46 -5.87
C MET A 1 -5.19 -3.97 -4.80
N LEU A 2 -6.12 -4.82 -4.34
CA LEU A 2 -7.12 -4.47 -3.31
C LEU A 2 -6.46 -3.95 -2.01
N ALA A 3 -5.45 -4.64 -1.51
CA ALA A 3 -4.73 -4.25 -0.28
C ALA A 3 -4.10 -2.85 -0.40
N TRP A 4 -3.52 -2.53 -1.56
CA TRP A 4 -2.98 -1.18 -1.82
C TRP A 4 -4.08 -0.11 -1.89
N MET A 5 -5.25 -0.43 -2.47
CA MET A 5 -6.40 0.49 -2.48
C MET A 5 -6.90 0.76 -1.06
N LEU A 6 -7.03 -0.28 -0.24
CA LEU A 6 -7.42 -0.14 1.17
C LEU A 6 -6.40 0.69 1.97
N TYR A 7 -5.10 0.45 1.74
CA TYR A 7 -4.03 1.26 2.31
C TYR A 7 -4.15 2.73 1.92
N ALA A 8 -4.35 3.04 0.63
CA ALA A 8 -4.52 4.40 0.16
C ALA A 8 -5.77 5.08 0.76
N ILE A 9 -6.88 4.35 0.94
CA ILE A 9 -8.09 4.84 1.63
C ILE A 9 -7.76 5.17 3.10
N MET A 10 -7.07 4.26 3.80
CA MET A 10 -6.72 4.45 5.21
C MET A 10 -5.80 5.66 5.41
N VAL A 11 -4.74 5.79 4.61
CA VAL A 11 -3.83 6.96 4.65
C VAL A 11 -4.60 8.24 4.37
N SER A 12 -5.46 8.26 3.34
CA SER A 12 -6.27 9.42 3.01
C SER A 12 -7.26 9.78 4.13
N ALA A 13 -7.82 8.80 4.83
CA ALA A 13 -8.70 9.02 5.98
C ALA A 13 -7.94 9.63 7.18
N LEU A 14 -6.75 9.11 7.50
CA LEU A 14 -5.90 9.67 8.55
C LEU A 14 -5.48 11.12 8.23
N LEU A 15 -5.06 11.39 7.00
CA LEU A 15 -4.74 12.74 6.54
C LEU A 15 -5.95 13.67 6.61
N SER A 16 -7.16 13.15 6.35
CA SER A 16 -8.40 13.91 6.50
C SER A 16 -8.66 14.32 7.95
N ILE A 17 -8.40 13.43 8.91
CA ILE A 17 -8.51 13.74 10.34
C ILE A 17 -7.47 14.79 10.74
N GLY A 18 -6.22 14.64 10.31
CA GLY A 18 -5.17 15.63 10.53
C GLY A 18 -5.55 17.00 9.96
N ALA A 19 -6.05 17.05 8.72
CA ALA A 19 -6.50 18.29 8.09
C ALA A 19 -7.66 18.95 8.83
N LEU A 20 -8.64 18.18 9.37
CA LEU A 20 -9.71 18.71 10.20
C LEU A 20 -9.20 19.39 11.47
N LEU A 21 -8.24 18.78 12.14
CA LEU A 21 -7.63 19.34 13.34
C LEU A 21 -6.85 20.63 13.03
N ALA A 22 -6.09 20.61 11.92
CA ALA A 22 -5.40 21.79 11.41
C ALA A 22 -6.37 22.90 11.01
N GLU A 23 -7.48 22.58 10.34
CA GLU A 23 -8.53 23.55 10.01
C GLU A 23 -9.13 24.19 11.27
N ARG A 24 -9.44 23.39 12.30
CA ARG A 24 -9.94 23.92 13.57
C ARG A 24 -8.94 24.87 14.22
N ALA A 25 -7.65 24.50 14.23
CA ALA A 25 -6.59 25.37 14.75
C ALA A 25 -6.45 26.68 13.94
N ALA A 26 -6.50 26.60 12.61
CA ALA A 26 -6.44 27.75 11.71
C ALA A 26 -7.64 28.69 11.88
N ARG A 27 -8.85 28.14 12.03
CA ARG A 27 -10.07 28.92 12.32
C ARG A 27 -9.96 29.69 13.65
N LEU A 28 -9.42 29.07 14.71
CA LEU A 28 -9.14 29.77 15.95
C LEU A 28 -8.17 30.94 15.75
N LYS A 29 -7.23 30.82 14.82
CA LYS A 29 -6.25 31.85 14.45
C LYS A 29 -6.82 32.87 13.46
N ARG A 30 -8.01 32.62 12.89
CA ARG A 30 -8.63 33.37 11.77
C ARG A 30 -7.72 33.40 10.52
N ALA A 31 -6.99 32.31 10.29
CA ALA A 31 -6.15 32.11 9.13
C ALA A 31 -6.91 31.37 8.03
N GLY A 32 -6.50 31.54 6.78
CA GLY A 32 -7.10 30.85 5.64
C GLY A 32 -6.90 29.33 5.73
N THR A 33 -7.94 28.57 5.38
CA THR A 33 -8.01 27.11 5.57
C THR A 33 -7.94 26.33 4.28
N ARG A 34 -8.14 26.95 3.12
CA ARG A 34 -8.15 26.29 1.81
C ARG A 34 -6.84 25.54 1.47
N TRP A 35 -5.70 26.09 1.89
CA TRP A 35 -4.39 25.49 1.63
C TRP A 35 -4.18 24.18 2.40
N ILE A 36 -4.79 24.02 3.57
CA ILE A 36 -4.76 22.79 4.36
C ILE A 36 -5.39 21.65 3.57
N TRP A 37 -6.53 21.89 2.92
CA TRP A 37 -7.24 20.86 2.19
C TRP A 37 -6.57 20.49 0.86
N ILE A 38 -6.01 21.46 0.12
CA ILE A 38 -5.29 21.11 -1.11
C ILE A 38 -4.01 20.35 -0.79
N THR A 39 -3.27 20.69 0.28
CA THR A 39 -2.11 19.93 0.72
C THR A 39 -2.49 18.52 1.20
N ALA A 40 -3.63 18.36 1.89
CA ALA A 40 -4.15 17.04 2.27
C ALA A 40 -4.46 16.17 1.05
N ILE A 41 -5.10 16.73 0.00
CA ILE A 41 -5.38 16.02 -1.26
C ILE A 41 -4.07 15.58 -1.93
N VAL A 42 -3.10 16.50 -2.05
CA VAL A 42 -1.79 16.18 -2.66
C VAL A 42 -1.06 15.11 -1.85
N ALA A 43 -1.02 15.23 -0.52
CA ALA A 43 -0.40 14.24 0.35
C ALA A 43 -1.09 12.87 0.27
N SER A 44 -2.44 12.83 0.18
CA SER A 44 -3.21 11.60 0.02
C SER A 44 -2.93 10.86 -1.29
N LEU A 45 -2.47 11.56 -2.31
CA LEU A 45 -2.03 10.98 -3.58
C LEU A 45 -0.54 10.61 -3.53
N ALA A 46 0.31 11.52 -3.02
CA ALA A 46 1.75 11.36 -3.04
C ALA A 46 2.25 10.27 -2.07
N ILE A 47 1.74 10.24 -0.83
CA ILE A 47 2.22 9.30 0.19
C ILE A 47 2.06 7.83 -0.27
N PRO A 48 0.87 7.35 -0.70
CA PRO A 48 0.72 5.96 -1.12
C PRO A 48 1.51 5.60 -2.39
N THR A 49 1.78 6.57 -3.27
CA THR A 49 2.52 6.33 -4.52
C THR A 49 4.03 6.42 -4.32
N VAL A 50 4.52 7.42 -3.55
CA VAL A 50 5.96 7.65 -3.33
C VAL A 50 6.53 6.65 -2.33
N ILE A 51 5.84 6.36 -1.21
CA ILE A 51 6.32 5.38 -0.23
C ILE A 51 6.33 3.96 -0.82
N ALA A 52 5.45 3.66 -1.77
CA ALA A 52 5.49 2.40 -2.51
C ALA A 52 6.71 2.29 -3.45
N SER A 53 7.34 3.42 -3.81
CA SER A 53 8.45 3.48 -4.77
C SER A 53 9.81 3.88 -4.16
N VAL A 54 9.83 4.39 -2.93
CA VAL A 54 11.05 4.90 -2.28
C VAL A 54 11.06 4.49 -0.81
N SER A 55 12.03 3.69 -0.43
CA SER A 55 12.37 3.45 0.98
C SER A 55 13.05 4.71 1.54
N VAL A 56 12.28 5.62 2.12
CA VAL A 56 12.84 6.78 2.80
C VAL A 56 13.17 6.38 4.23
N GLU A 57 14.44 6.21 4.54
CA GLU A 57 14.92 6.17 5.91
C GLU A 57 14.75 7.57 6.53
N LEU A 58 13.65 7.76 7.26
CA LEU A 58 13.49 8.97 8.06
C LEU A 58 14.47 8.90 9.24
N PRO A 59 15.23 9.98 9.52
CA PRO A 59 16.06 10.04 10.70
C PRO A 59 15.19 9.84 11.94
N ASN A 60 15.58 8.93 12.80
CA ASN A 60 14.84 8.46 13.98
C ASN A 60 14.87 9.54 15.07
N ILE A 61 14.05 10.59 14.94
CA ILE A 61 14.04 11.77 15.83
C ILE A 61 13.35 11.48 17.17
N MET A 62 12.65 10.35 17.33
CA MET A 62 11.94 9.95 18.54
C MET A 62 12.31 8.54 19.03
N ALA A 63 13.58 8.21 19.04
CA ALA A 63 14.02 7.07 19.81
C ALA A 63 14.44 7.55 21.21
N PRO A 64 13.76 7.16 22.30
CA PRO A 64 14.46 7.09 23.57
C PRO A 64 15.60 6.10 23.37
N ALA A 65 16.77 6.40 23.96
CA ALA A 65 18.02 5.69 23.76
C ALA A 65 17.94 4.22 24.25
N VAL A 66 17.30 3.37 23.48
CA VAL A 66 17.48 1.93 23.50
C VAL A 66 17.93 1.58 22.10
N LYS A 67 19.23 1.55 21.90
CA LYS A 67 19.88 0.94 20.74
C LYS A 67 19.56 -0.56 20.73
N GLN A 68 18.35 -0.93 20.40
CA GLN A 68 18.02 -2.29 20.04
C GLN A 68 18.15 -2.42 18.54
N LYS A 69 19.21 -3.08 18.14
CA LYS A 69 19.46 -3.56 16.80
C LYS A 69 18.43 -4.65 16.44
N VAL A 70 17.16 -4.25 16.24
CA VAL A 70 16.07 -5.13 15.78
C VAL A 70 16.33 -5.59 14.33
N VAL A 71 17.24 -4.92 13.61
CA VAL A 71 17.65 -5.22 12.24
C VAL A 71 18.26 -6.64 12.11
N ALA A 72 18.91 -7.15 13.15
CA ALA A 72 19.59 -8.45 13.08
C ALA A 72 18.65 -9.66 12.98
N LEU A 73 17.42 -9.57 13.51
CA LEU A 73 16.49 -10.69 13.54
C LEU A 73 15.85 -11.02 12.19
N ARG A 74 15.62 -10.02 11.35
CA ARG A 74 15.01 -10.22 10.03
C ARG A 74 16.02 -10.78 9.01
N GLU A 75 17.29 -10.41 9.12
CA GLU A 75 18.36 -10.96 8.28
C GLU A 75 18.74 -12.38 8.68
N VAL A 76 18.70 -12.71 9.97
CA VAL A 76 19.08 -14.02 10.49
C VAL A 76 18.08 -15.11 10.13
N THR A 77 16.79 -14.79 10.12
CA THR A 77 15.74 -15.79 9.85
C THR A 77 15.57 -16.13 8.38
N THR A 78 16.00 -15.27 7.45
CA THR A 78 15.83 -15.51 6.02
C THR A 78 17.00 -16.24 5.36
N GLN A 79 18.21 -16.20 5.94
CA GLN A 79 19.39 -16.82 5.33
C GLN A 79 19.66 -18.27 5.79
N ALA A 80 19.01 -18.76 6.84
CA ALA A 80 19.50 -19.95 7.54
C ALA A 80 18.82 -21.26 7.21
N LEU A 81 17.63 -21.32 6.66
CA LEU A 81 16.79 -22.46 6.98
C LEU A 81 16.20 -23.25 5.84
N SER A 82 16.37 -22.90 4.62
CA SER A 82 16.11 -23.81 3.49
C SER A 82 16.50 -23.18 2.16
N PRO A 83 17.44 -23.75 1.42
CA PRO A 83 17.74 -23.33 0.06
C PRO A 83 16.54 -23.48 -0.89
N VAL A 84 15.58 -24.30 -0.53
CA VAL A 84 14.40 -24.62 -1.33
C VAL A 84 13.27 -23.59 -1.19
N MET A 85 13.21 -22.82 -0.10
CA MET A 85 12.15 -21.78 0.05
C MET A 85 12.27 -20.61 -0.92
N TRP A 86 13.44 -20.38 -1.50
CA TRP A 86 13.64 -19.28 -2.46
C TRP A 86 13.09 -19.57 -3.86
N ILE A 87 12.84 -20.84 -4.19
CA ILE A 87 12.11 -21.22 -5.40
C ILE A 87 10.61 -20.89 -5.25
N SER A 88 10.14 -20.72 -4.03
CA SER A 88 8.75 -20.31 -3.71
C SER A 88 8.46 -18.82 -3.86
N GLY A 89 9.21 -18.10 -4.64
CA GLY A 89 8.91 -16.72 -4.99
C GLY A 89 7.46 -16.55 -5.47
N SER A 90 6.61 -16.10 -4.58
CA SER A 90 5.17 -16.03 -4.56
C SER A 90 4.48 -17.35 -4.15
N ALA A 91 4.03 -17.41 -2.89
CA ALA A 91 2.85 -18.21 -2.57
C ALA A 91 1.84 -17.98 -3.70
N ALA A 92 1.40 -19.05 -4.34
CA ALA A 92 0.33 -18.95 -5.34
C ALA A 92 -0.82 -18.25 -4.62
N GLU A 93 -1.04 -16.98 -4.91
CA GLU A 93 -2.31 -16.35 -4.59
C GLU A 93 -3.39 -17.24 -5.20
N PRO A 94 -4.41 -17.64 -4.44
CA PRO A 94 -5.47 -18.47 -4.96
C PRO A 94 -5.94 -17.83 -6.26
N SER A 95 -5.99 -18.62 -7.32
CA SER A 95 -6.23 -18.17 -8.71
C SER A 95 -7.45 -17.26 -8.89
N GLY A 96 -8.38 -17.28 -7.94
CA GLY A 96 -9.53 -16.39 -7.86
C GLY A 96 -9.18 -14.90 -7.65
N TRP A 97 -8.17 -14.57 -6.88
CA TRP A 97 -7.82 -13.17 -6.57
C TRP A 97 -7.17 -12.42 -7.73
N ARG A 98 -6.50 -13.13 -8.64
CA ARG A 98 -5.94 -12.52 -9.86
C ARG A 98 -7.01 -12.00 -10.82
N ALA A 99 -8.14 -12.68 -10.93
CA ALA A 99 -9.27 -12.20 -11.71
C ALA A 99 -9.82 -10.88 -11.14
N TYR A 100 -9.92 -10.76 -9.83
CA TYR A 100 -10.33 -9.51 -9.17
C TYR A 100 -9.32 -8.38 -9.38
N ASP A 101 -8.02 -8.66 -9.40
CA ASP A 101 -7.00 -7.64 -9.64
C ASP A 101 -7.07 -7.06 -11.06
N VAL A 102 -7.29 -7.90 -12.06
CA VAL A 102 -7.49 -7.46 -13.45
C VAL A 102 -8.76 -6.61 -13.55
N PHE A 103 -9.85 -7.06 -12.92
CA PHE A 103 -11.10 -6.32 -12.88
C PHE A 103 -10.94 -4.95 -12.19
N LEU A 104 -10.30 -4.91 -11.02
CA LEU A 104 -10.06 -3.66 -10.28
C LEU A 104 -9.18 -2.67 -11.06
N LYS A 105 -8.11 -3.15 -11.70
CA LYS A 105 -7.24 -2.32 -12.55
C LYS A 105 -8.00 -1.76 -13.75
N SER A 106 -8.82 -2.58 -14.40
CA SER A 106 -9.62 -2.17 -15.56
C SER A 106 -10.70 -1.17 -15.14
N SER A 107 -11.44 -1.45 -14.07
CA SER A 107 -12.46 -0.55 -13.51
C SER A 107 -11.87 0.80 -13.11
N TRP A 108 -10.70 0.81 -12.49
CA TRP A 108 -9.99 2.04 -12.16
C TRP A 108 -9.64 2.85 -13.41
N ARG A 109 -9.03 2.22 -14.42
CA ARG A 109 -8.67 2.90 -15.68
C ARG A 109 -9.90 3.48 -16.36
N ILE A 110 -10.99 2.71 -16.43
CA ILE A 110 -12.27 3.16 -17.01
C ILE A 110 -12.84 4.33 -16.22
N ALA A 111 -12.87 4.26 -14.89
CA ALA A 111 -13.37 5.34 -14.05
C ALA A 111 -12.54 6.63 -14.21
N SER A 112 -11.21 6.53 -14.24
CA SER A 112 -10.30 7.66 -14.47
C SER A 112 -10.50 8.27 -15.87
N ALA A 113 -10.60 7.44 -16.90
CA ALA A 113 -10.84 7.90 -18.28
C ALA A 113 -12.22 8.55 -18.42
N ALA A 114 -13.26 7.96 -17.84
CA ALA A 114 -14.62 8.52 -17.84
C ALA A 114 -14.67 9.87 -17.10
N MET A 115 -14.01 9.98 -15.95
CA MET A 115 -13.94 11.24 -15.20
C MET A 115 -13.18 12.32 -15.98
N LEU A 116 -12.04 11.96 -16.60
CA LEU A 116 -11.28 12.88 -17.45
C LEU A 116 -12.12 13.38 -18.63
N LEU A 117 -12.82 12.46 -19.32
CA LEU A 117 -13.70 12.79 -20.42
C LEU A 117 -14.84 13.70 -19.96
N ALA A 118 -15.44 13.43 -18.81
CA ALA A 118 -16.49 14.28 -18.23
C ALA A 118 -15.99 15.70 -17.93
N LEU A 119 -14.76 15.85 -17.40
CA LEU A 119 -14.13 17.16 -17.17
C LEU A 119 -13.91 17.91 -18.48
N PHE A 120 -13.40 17.24 -19.52
CA PHE A 120 -13.24 17.86 -20.84
C PHE A 120 -14.59 18.24 -21.46
N ALA A 121 -15.59 17.37 -21.38
CA ALA A 121 -16.92 17.65 -21.88
C ALA A 121 -17.58 18.83 -21.16
N ALA A 122 -17.45 18.90 -19.82
CA ALA A 122 -17.93 20.03 -19.02
C ALA A 122 -17.24 21.35 -19.41
N GLY A 123 -15.91 21.32 -19.60
CA GLY A 123 -15.12 22.46 -20.08
C GLY A 123 -15.57 22.93 -21.46
N ALA A 124 -15.71 22.00 -22.41
CA ALA A 124 -16.17 22.29 -23.78
C ALA A 124 -17.59 22.87 -23.78
N HIS A 125 -18.51 22.26 -23.01
CA HIS A 125 -19.88 22.74 -22.85
C HIS A 125 -19.91 24.18 -22.31
N LEU A 126 -19.08 24.45 -21.30
CA LEU A 126 -18.95 25.79 -20.73
C LEU A 126 -18.46 26.82 -21.76
N LEU A 127 -17.43 26.46 -22.58
CA LEU A 127 -16.92 27.32 -23.64
C LEU A 127 -17.98 27.64 -24.68
N VAL A 128 -18.80 26.66 -25.08
CA VAL A 128 -19.93 26.87 -26.00
C VAL A 128 -20.99 27.79 -25.38
N ARG A 129 -21.37 27.53 -24.11
CA ARG A 129 -22.36 28.39 -23.41
C ARG A 129 -21.85 29.81 -23.24
N LYS A 130 -20.59 30.01 -22.92
CA LYS A 130 -19.97 31.33 -22.75
C LYS A 130 -20.11 32.22 -23.99
N ARG A 131 -20.15 31.65 -25.20
CA ARG A 131 -20.35 32.40 -26.45
C ARG A 131 -21.73 33.09 -26.56
N ARG A 132 -22.71 32.64 -25.77
CA ARG A 132 -24.08 33.14 -25.75
C ARG A 132 -24.33 34.17 -24.64
N TRP A 133 -23.36 34.45 -23.78
CA TRP A 133 -23.51 35.37 -22.67
C TRP A 133 -23.20 36.80 -23.08
N HIS A 134 -24.02 37.74 -22.59
CA HIS A 134 -23.83 39.16 -22.85
C HIS A 134 -22.97 39.78 -21.75
N THR A 135 -22.16 40.77 -22.11
CA THR A 135 -21.36 41.52 -21.14
C THR A 135 -22.17 42.73 -20.64
N SER A 136 -22.09 43.00 -19.35
CA SER A 136 -22.68 44.17 -18.69
C SER A 136 -21.76 44.66 -17.59
N THR A 137 -22.02 45.88 -17.09
CA THR A 137 -21.29 46.42 -15.94
C THR A 137 -22.25 46.47 -14.74
N VAL A 138 -21.86 45.81 -13.63
CA VAL A 138 -22.63 45.77 -12.38
C VAL A 138 -21.71 46.16 -11.24
N ALA A 139 -22.11 47.14 -10.44
CA ALA A 139 -21.29 47.69 -9.34
C ALA A 139 -19.85 48.03 -9.74
N GLY A 140 -19.63 48.55 -10.97
CA GLY A 140 -18.32 48.93 -11.49
C GLY A 140 -17.47 47.77 -12.07
N ALA A 141 -17.91 46.50 -11.93
CA ALA A 141 -17.23 45.33 -12.48
C ALA A 141 -17.84 44.87 -13.81
N GLN A 142 -17.01 44.47 -14.77
CA GLN A 142 -17.46 43.81 -16.00
C GLN A 142 -17.86 42.37 -15.73
N VAL A 143 -19.10 42.02 -16.02
CA VAL A 143 -19.65 40.67 -15.77
C VAL A 143 -20.31 40.09 -17.01
N TYR A 144 -20.44 38.78 -17.07
CA TYR A 144 -21.34 38.11 -17.99
C TYR A 144 -22.71 37.95 -17.35
N VAL A 145 -23.75 38.23 -18.11
CA VAL A 145 -25.15 38.07 -17.68
C VAL A 145 -25.72 36.78 -18.26
N THR A 146 -26.37 36.00 -17.40
CA THR A 146 -27.00 34.72 -17.75
C THR A 146 -28.44 34.66 -17.27
N GLU A 147 -29.23 33.75 -17.83
CA GLU A 147 -30.64 33.58 -17.41
C GLU A 147 -30.82 32.69 -16.17
N GLY A 148 -29.88 31.72 -15.91
CA GLY A 148 -30.09 30.74 -14.87
C GLY A 148 -28.83 30.19 -14.19
N VAL A 149 -27.66 30.82 -14.39
CA VAL A 149 -26.40 30.36 -13.80
C VAL A 149 -25.77 31.49 -12.99
N GLY A 150 -25.32 31.17 -11.78
CA GLY A 150 -24.58 32.09 -10.93
C GLY A 150 -25.42 32.78 -9.86
N PRO A 151 -24.86 33.71 -9.08
CA PRO A 151 -23.53 34.31 -9.20
C PRO A 151 -22.40 33.27 -9.12
N ALA A 152 -21.35 33.42 -9.92
CA ALA A 152 -20.18 32.53 -9.89
C ALA A 152 -19.01 33.12 -10.68
N VAL A 153 -17.78 32.70 -10.36
CA VAL A 153 -16.60 32.91 -11.20
C VAL A 153 -16.38 31.71 -12.13
N VAL A 154 -16.32 31.97 -13.43
CA VAL A 154 -16.30 30.93 -14.45
C VAL A 154 -15.07 31.10 -15.38
N GLY A 155 -14.38 30.01 -15.65
CA GLY A 155 -13.22 29.93 -16.53
C GLY A 155 -11.93 29.61 -15.77
N LEU A 156 -11.06 28.80 -16.40
CA LEU A 156 -9.78 28.36 -15.80
C LEU A 156 -8.64 29.35 -16.10
N LEU A 157 -8.40 29.64 -17.38
CA LEU A 157 -7.27 30.49 -17.81
C LEU A 157 -7.59 31.98 -17.72
N ARG A 158 -8.83 32.37 -18.06
CA ARG A 158 -9.31 33.75 -18.01
C ARG A 158 -10.65 33.78 -17.27
N PRO A 159 -10.63 33.66 -15.94
CA PRO A 159 -11.85 33.63 -15.15
C PRO A 159 -12.56 34.98 -15.24
N ARG A 160 -13.88 34.94 -15.26
CA ARG A 160 -14.77 36.11 -15.30
C ARG A 160 -15.97 35.88 -14.39
N ILE A 161 -16.47 36.96 -13.82
CA ILE A 161 -17.66 36.92 -13.00
C ILE A 161 -18.88 36.74 -13.91
N VAL A 162 -19.76 35.84 -13.51
CA VAL A 162 -21.03 35.57 -14.18
C VAL A 162 -22.15 35.82 -13.17
N VAL A 163 -23.14 36.61 -13.55
CA VAL A 163 -24.29 36.91 -12.71
C VAL A 163 -25.60 36.60 -13.44
N PRO A 164 -26.61 36.09 -12.75
CA PRO A 164 -27.94 35.94 -13.34
C PRO A 164 -28.62 37.30 -13.50
N ARG A 165 -29.52 37.39 -14.47
CA ARG A 165 -30.24 38.63 -14.82
C ARG A 165 -30.92 39.31 -13.62
N TRP A 166 -31.43 38.55 -12.64
CA TRP A 166 -32.07 39.13 -11.46
C TRP A 166 -31.10 39.98 -10.60
N VAL A 167 -29.78 39.65 -10.59
CA VAL A 167 -28.79 40.47 -9.87
C VAL A 167 -28.64 41.84 -10.50
N THR A 168 -28.71 41.96 -11.84
CA THR A 168 -28.60 43.24 -12.51
C THR A 168 -29.79 44.18 -12.22
N MET A 169 -30.92 43.61 -11.78
CA MET A 169 -32.14 44.33 -11.40
C MET A 169 -32.29 44.50 -9.88
N ALA A 170 -31.38 43.98 -9.10
CA ALA A 170 -31.42 44.04 -7.65
C ALA A 170 -30.97 45.41 -7.11
N LEU A 171 -31.25 45.65 -5.82
CA LEU A 171 -30.82 46.88 -5.14
C LEU A 171 -29.27 47.04 -5.20
N PRO A 172 -28.74 48.26 -5.34
CA PRO A 172 -27.32 48.53 -5.44
C PRO A 172 -26.48 47.90 -4.32
N ARG A 173 -26.99 47.86 -3.08
CA ARG A 173 -26.32 47.23 -1.93
C ARG A 173 -26.12 45.73 -2.14
N LEU A 174 -27.15 45.01 -2.65
CA LEU A 174 -27.05 43.58 -2.94
C LEU A 174 -26.08 43.34 -4.11
N GLN A 175 -26.13 44.16 -5.15
CA GLN A 175 -25.18 44.09 -6.27
C GLN A 175 -23.74 44.22 -5.78
N THR A 176 -23.45 45.23 -4.94
CA THR A 176 -22.10 45.45 -4.38
C THR A 176 -21.65 44.26 -3.55
N ALA A 177 -22.48 43.68 -2.71
CA ALA A 177 -22.14 42.55 -1.88
C ALA A 177 -21.87 41.29 -2.71
N VAL A 178 -22.71 41.01 -3.71
CA VAL A 178 -22.51 39.87 -4.63
C VAL A 178 -21.21 40.03 -5.44
N ILE A 179 -20.99 41.21 -6.01
CA ILE A 179 -19.77 41.46 -6.80
C ILE A 179 -18.53 41.43 -5.94
N ALA A 180 -18.56 41.92 -4.69
CA ALA A 180 -17.43 41.82 -3.77
C ALA A 180 -17.09 40.35 -3.42
N HIS A 181 -18.10 39.49 -3.28
CA HIS A 181 -17.93 38.06 -3.07
C HIS A 181 -17.27 37.40 -4.29
N GLU A 182 -17.81 37.55 -5.47
CA GLU A 182 -17.29 36.97 -6.71
C GLU A 182 -15.89 37.52 -7.07
N GLN A 183 -15.66 38.81 -6.82
CA GLN A 183 -14.35 39.42 -7.02
C GLN A 183 -13.30 38.82 -6.07
N SER A 184 -13.66 38.54 -4.82
CA SER A 184 -12.80 37.88 -3.86
C SER A 184 -12.37 36.49 -4.34
N HIS A 185 -13.25 35.69 -4.97
CA HIS A 185 -12.88 34.40 -5.59
C HIS A 185 -11.96 34.58 -6.79
N LEU A 186 -12.20 35.63 -7.61
CA LEU A 186 -11.38 35.94 -8.76
C LEU A 186 -9.93 36.28 -8.36
N ASP A 187 -9.78 37.21 -7.38
CA ASP A 187 -8.49 37.68 -6.88
C ASP A 187 -7.69 36.56 -6.21
N ALA A 188 -8.39 35.67 -5.50
CA ALA A 188 -7.80 34.53 -4.81
C ALA A 188 -7.52 33.31 -5.70
N ARG A 189 -7.94 33.35 -6.98
CA ARG A 189 -7.82 32.23 -7.93
C ARG A 189 -8.49 30.94 -7.46
N ASP A 190 -9.59 31.07 -6.74
CA ASP A 190 -10.32 29.93 -6.16
C ASP A 190 -10.85 28.94 -7.21
N PRO A 191 -11.34 29.34 -8.40
CA PRO A 191 -11.73 28.40 -9.46
C PRO A 191 -10.59 27.52 -9.95
N GLN A 192 -9.38 28.06 -10.03
CA GLN A 192 -8.19 27.29 -10.43
C GLN A 192 -7.84 26.24 -9.36
N LEU A 193 -7.89 26.63 -8.08
CA LEU A 193 -7.59 25.74 -6.97
C LEU A 193 -8.59 24.58 -6.89
N LEU A 194 -9.89 24.87 -7.06
CA LEU A 194 -10.93 23.86 -7.08
C LEU A 194 -10.80 22.92 -8.28
N THR A 195 -10.48 23.45 -9.46
CA THR A 195 -10.25 22.66 -10.67
C THR A 195 -9.02 21.76 -10.51
N LEU A 196 -7.95 22.26 -9.90
CA LEU A 196 -6.77 21.45 -9.57
C LEU A 196 -7.16 20.30 -8.62
N GLY A 197 -7.89 20.58 -7.53
CA GLY A 197 -8.36 19.56 -6.62
C GLY A 197 -9.18 18.47 -7.33
N LEU A 198 -10.09 18.88 -8.22
CA LEU A 198 -10.91 17.94 -9.00
C LEU A 198 -10.08 17.14 -10.01
N ALA A 199 -9.10 17.76 -10.67
CA ALA A 199 -8.18 17.08 -11.60
C ALA A 199 -7.31 16.04 -10.89
N LEU A 200 -6.88 16.30 -9.66
CA LEU A 200 -6.13 15.35 -8.85
C LEU A 200 -6.94 14.09 -8.51
N LEU A 201 -8.27 14.19 -8.36
CA LEU A 201 -9.12 13.03 -8.10
C LEU A 201 -9.20 12.04 -9.27
N VAL A 202 -8.86 12.47 -10.50
CA VAL A 202 -8.80 11.58 -11.68
C VAL A 202 -7.82 10.43 -11.46
N PHE A 203 -6.76 10.64 -10.67
CA PHE A 203 -5.78 9.58 -10.39
C PHE A 203 -6.33 8.47 -9.50
N MET A 204 -7.24 8.80 -8.55
CA MET A 204 -7.84 7.81 -7.62
C MET A 204 -9.36 8.07 -7.44
N PRO A 205 -10.17 7.91 -8.50
CA PRO A 205 -11.61 8.25 -8.45
C PRO A 205 -12.41 7.37 -7.49
N TRP A 206 -11.89 6.20 -7.13
CA TRP A 206 -12.47 5.26 -6.18
C TRP A 206 -12.19 5.61 -4.70
N ASN A 207 -11.29 6.57 -4.42
CA ASN A 207 -10.88 6.94 -3.06
C ASN A 207 -11.89 7.93 -2.44
N LEU A 208 -12.86 7.43 -1.69
CA LEU A 208 -13.92 8.22 -1.06
C LEU A 208 -13.42 9.34 -0.13
N PRO A 209 -12.42 9.14 0.74
CA PRO A 209 -11.79 10.23 1.50
C PRO A 209 -11.34 11.41 0.65
N LEU A 210 -10.82 11.21 -0.58
CA LEU A 210 -10.44 12.32 -1.47
C LEU A 210 -11.65 13.16 -1.92
N TRP A 211 -12.78 12.52 -2.23
CA TRP A 211 -14.02 13.24 -2.54
C TRP A 211 -14.51 14.07 -1.36
N TRP A 212 -14.37 13.52 -0.16
CA TRP A 212 -14.71 14.23 1.05
C TRP A 212 -13.75 15.41 1.31
N GLN A 213 -12.44 15.25 1.09
CA GLN A 213 -11.45 16.33 1.16
C GLN A 213 -11.76 17.44 0.13
N LEU A 214 -12.13 17.08 -1.10
CA LEU A 214 -12.55 18.06 -2.12
C LEU A 214 -13.78 18.84 -1.67
N ARG A 215 -14.79 18.18 -1.07
CA ARG A 215 -15.96 18.85 -0.50
C ARG A 215 -15.57 19.81 0.63
N ARG A 216 -14.60 19.41 1.47
CA ARG A 216 -14.06 20.28 2.53
C ARG A 216 -13.25 21.44 1.96
N LEU A 217 -12.46 21.22 0.90
CA LEU A 217 -11.74 22.28 0.18
C LEU A 217 -12.73 23.35 -0.34
N ARG A 218 -13.81 22.92 -0.98
CA ARG A 218 -14.85 23.84 -1.46
C ARG A 218 -15.43 24.68 -0.32
N TYR A 219 -15.78 24.04 0.79
CA TYR A 219 -16.28 24.73 1.97
C TYR A 219 -15.25 25.72 2.56
N ALA A 220 -13.98 25.32 2.64
CA ALA A 220 -12.90 26.18 3.11
C ALA A 220 -12.68 27.41 2.22
N ILE A 221 -12.84 27.27 0.92
CA ILE A 221 -12.78 28.37 -0.06
C ILE A 221 -13.87 29.40 0.24
N GLU A 222 -15.12 28.95 0.50
CA GLU A 222 -16.24 29.83 0.82
C GLU A 222 -15.99 30.59 2.13
N VAL A 223 -15.58 29.90 3.20
CA VAL A 223 -15.27 30.53 4.50
C VAL A 223 -14.13 31.54 4.38
N ASP A 224 -13.09 31.22 3.62
CA ASP A 224 -11.97 32.12 3.39
C ASP A 224 -12.39 33.32 2.53
N CYS A 225 -13.33 33.13 1.58
CA CYS A 225 -13.92 34.21 0.79
C CYS A 225 -14.70 35.18 1.67
N ASP A 226 -15.60 34.66 2.50
CA ASP A 226 -16.40 35.49 3.44
C ASP A 226 -15.49 36.32 4.35
N ALA A 227 -14.41 35.70 4.90
CA ALA A 227 -13.45 36.39 5.74
C ALA A 227 -12.74 37.55 5.00
N ARG A 228 -12.44 37.38 3.68
CA ARG A 228 -11.81 38.43 2.86
C ARG A 228 -12.79 39.59 2.59
N VAL A 229 -14.03 39.27 2.25
CA VAL A 229 -15.10 40.26 2.00
C VAL A 229 -15.35 41.10 3.23
N LEU A 230 -15.52 40.47 4.39
CA LEU A 230 -15.72 41.17 5.66
C LEU A 230 -14.52 42.03 6.07
N LYS A 231 -13.30 41.56 5.78
CA LYS A 231 -12.06 42.34 6.00
C LYS A 231 -12.02 43.57 5.08
N GLY A 232 -12.66 43.51 3.92
CA GLY A 232 -12.87 44.65 2.99
C GLY A 232 -13.85 45.71 3.48
N GLY A 233 -14.48 45.52 4.65
CA GLY A 233 -15.30 46.54 5.33
C GLY A 233 -16.82 46.43 5.07
N LEU A 234 -17.32 45.33 4.45
CA LEU A 234 -18.76 45.10 4.39
C LEU A 234 -19.33 44.77 5.78
N ASP A 235 -20.53 45.30 6.04
CA ASP A 235 -21.25 44.98 7.27
C ASP A 235 -21.66 43.50 7.32
N PRO A 236 -21.31 42.74 8.39
CA PRO A 236 -21.59 41.32 8.50
C PRO A 236 -23.08 40.96 8.41
N THR A 237 -23.93 41.79 9.00
CA THR A 237 -25.39 41.54 9.01
C THR A 237 -25.96 41.64 7.61
N HIS A 238 -25.67 42.74 6.93
CA HIS A 238 -26.11 42.95 5.55
C HIS A 238 -25.53 41.92 4.56
N TYR A 239 -24.27 41.54 4.76
CA TYR A 239 -23.65 40.52 3.94
C TYR A 239 -24.30 39.16 4.17
N GLY A 240 -24.62 38.78 5.41
CA GLY A 240 -25.33 37.54 5.74
C GLY A 240 -26.74 37.49 5.11
N GLU A 241 -27.49 38.58 5.15
CA GLU A 241 -28.80 38.70 4.47
C GLU A 241 -28.67 38.50 2.96
N THR A 242 -27.62 39.05 2.36
CA THR A 242 -27.33 38.86 0.93
C THR A 242 -27.08 37.41 0.60
N LEU A 243 -26.25 36.70 1.38
CA LEU A 243 -25.98 35.28 1.18
C LEU A 243 -27.23 34.41 1.29
N ILE A 244 -28.11 34.69 2.26
CA ILE A 244 -29.41 34.01 2.41
C ILE A 244 -30.28 34.25 1.17
N SER A 245 -30.42 35.50 0.74
CA SER A 245 -31.23 35.88 -0.44
C SER A 245 -30.73 35.20 -1.73
N VAL A 246 -29.42 35.10 -1.91
CA VAL A 246 -28.81 34.39 -3.04
C VAL A 246 -29.07 32.89 -2.94
N GLY A 247 -28.86 32.29 -1.74
CA GLY A 247 -29.08 30.87 -1.50
C GLY A 247 -30.52 30.42 -1.72
N GLU A 248 -31.51 31.21 -1.29
CA GLU A 248 -32.94 30.93 -1.53
C GLU A 248 -33.28 30.91 -3.02
N ARG A 249 -32.76 31.85 -3.80
CA ARG A 249 -32.98 31.92 -5.25
C ARG A 249 -32.26 30.83 -6.02
N GLN A 250 -31.06 30.44 -5.59
CA GLN A 250 -30.34 29.33 -6.20
C GLN A 250 -31.01 27.97 -5.95
N SER A 251 -31.58 27.74 -4.78
CA SER A 251 -32.26 26.49 -4.45
C SER A 251 -33.50 26.23 -5.30
N ALA A 252 -34.18 27.28 -5.76
CA ALA A 252 -35.34 27.16 -6.65
C ALA A 252 -35.00 26.69 -8.08
N TYR A 253 -33.74 26.88 -8.53
CA TYR A 253 -33.28 26.52 -9.87
C TYR A 253 -32.55 25.15 -9.96
N VAL A 254 -32.20 24.52 -8.83
CA VAL A 254 -31.31 23.37 -8.74
C VAL A 254 -32.07 22.05 -8.75
N GLY A 255 -33.04 21.87 -9.64
CA GLY A 255 -33.56 20.51 -9.95
C GLY A 255 -32.61 19.60 -10.73
N ALA A 256 -31.52 20.11 -11.33
CA ALA A 256 -30.68 19.35 -12.26
C ALA A 256 -29.21 19.21 -11.86
N VAL A 257 -28.71 19.91 -10.83
CA VAL A 257 -27.27 19.84 -10.42
C VAL A 257 -27.15 19.69 -8.90
N ALA A 258 -27.88 18.74 -8.34
CA ALA A 258 -27.91 18.46 -6.89
C ALA A 258 -26.55 18.13 -6.26
N ALA A 259 -25.58 17.69 -7.04
CA ALA A 259 -24.23 17.39 -6.57
C ALA A 259 -23.36 18.64 -6.33
N MET A 260 -23.76 19.80 -6.82
CA MET A 260 -23.00 21.07 -6.73
C MET A 260 -23.68 22.16 -5.92
N SER A 261 -24.89 21.94 -5.41
CA SER A 261 -25.58 22.92 -4.57
C SER A 261 -24.99 22.93 -3.16
N GLU A 262 -24.85 24.15 -2.63
CA GLU A 262 -24.48 24.34 -1.23
C GLU A 262 -25.60 23.81 -0.34
N SER A 263 -25.31 22.88 0.59
CA SER A 263 -26.34 22.40 1.51
C SER A 263 -26.71 23.52 2.49
N LYS A 264 -28.00 23.59 2.89
CA LYS A 264 -28.47 24.56 3.89
C LYS A 264 -27.60 24.60 5.16
N SER A 265 -27.04 23.45 5.53
CA SER A 265 -26.12 23.30 6.68
C SER A 265 -24.78 24.04 6.49
N PHE A 266 -24.28 24.15 5.25
CA PHE A 266 -23.02 24.87 5.00
C PHE A 266 -23.22 26.39 5.06
N LEU A 267 -24.31 26.89 4.52
CA LEU A 267 -24.65 28.32 4.60
C LEU A 267 -24.86 28.75 6.07
N GLU A 268 -25.59 27.95 6.85
CA GLU A 268 -25.78 28.17 8.28
C GLU A 268 -24.44 28.20 9.04
N GLU A 269 -23.54 27.26 8.76
CA GLU A 269 -22.22 27.22 9.41
C GLU A 269 -21.35 28.42 9.00
N ARG A 270 -21.39 28.88 7.74
CA ARG A 270 -20.71 30.11 7.27
C ARG A 270 -21.20 31.33 8.05
N ILE A 271 -22.50 31.50 8.17
CA ILE A 271 -23.11 32.62 8.92
C ILE A 271 -22.69 32.53 10.40
N ARG A 272 -22.73 31.33 11.01
CA ARG A 272 -22.32 31.14 12.41
C ARG A 272 -20.85 31.52 12.63
N ILE A 273 -19.95 31.20 11.69
CA ILE A 273 -18.54 31.56 11.75
C ILE A 273 -18.37 33.09 11.68
N MET A 274 -19.10 33.76 10.79
CA MET A 274 -19.03 35.23 10.64
C MET A 274 -19.36 35.99 11.92
N ILE A 275 -20.38 35.51 12.67
CA ILE A 275 -20.87 36.18 13.90
C ILE A 275 -20.19 35.68 15.18
N SER A 276 -19.29 34.65 15.07
CA SER A 276 -18.65 34.04 16.23
C SER A 276 -17.67 34.98 16.95
N LYS A 277 -17.74 34.99 18.30
CA LYS A 277 -16.83 35.77 19.16
C LYS A 277 -15.51 35.02 19.40
N PRO A 278 -14.36 35.69 19.64
CA PRO A 278 -13.11 35.07 19.93
C PRO A 278 -13.13 34.28 21.25
N VAL A 279 -12.55 33.08 21.26
CA VAL A 279 -12.49 32.16 22.43
C VAL A 279 -11.37 32.57 23.40
N LYS A 280 -11.62 32.52 24.71
CA LYS A 280 -10.67 32.95 25.79
C LYS A 280 -9.34 32.18 25.79
N TRP A 281 -9.33 30.86 25.58
CA TRP A 281 -8.13 29.99 25.60
C TRP A 281 -7.55 29.71 24.21
N ARG A 282 -7.62 30.65 23.31
CA ARG A 282 -7.28 30.48 21.89
C ARG A 282 -5.88 29.92 21.64
N ARG A 283 -4.83 30.42 22.36
CA ARG A 283 -3.45 30.00 22.13
C ARG A 283 -3.19 28.54 22.53
N ALA A 284 -3.68 28.12 23.70
CA ALA A 284 -3.56 26.72 24.15
C ALA A 284 -4.33 25.76 23.25
N GLY A 285 -5.55 26.11 22.84
CA GLY A 285 -6.33 25.31 21.90
C GLY A 285 -5.67 25.17 20.53
N ILE A 286 -5.04 26.22 20.01
CA ILE A 286 -4.30 26.17 18.73
C ILE A 286 -3.10 25.22 18.87
N ALA A 287 -2.31 25.33 19.95
CA ALA A 287 -1.14 24.48 20.16
C ALA A 287 -1.52 23.00 20.29
N ALA A 288 -2.56 22.70 21.07
CA ALA A 288 -3.06 21.33 21.24
C ALA A 288 -3.56 20.73 19.91
N LEU A 289 -4.43 21.44 19.18
CA LEU A 289 -4.96 20.97 17.91
C LEU A 289 -3.86 20.81 16.84
N ALA A 290 -2.92 21.74 16.75
CA ALA A 290 -1.79 21.65 15.83
C ALA A 290 -0.87 20.47 16.18
N GLY A 291 -0.57 20.26 17.47
CA GLY A 291 0.23 19.13 17.94
C GLY A 291 -0.41 17.78 17.60
N VAL A 292 -1.71 17.60 17.87
CA VAL A 292 -2.44 16.38 17.52
C VAL A 292 -2.53 16.20 15.99
N SER A 293 -2.73 17.28 15.23
CA SER A 293 -2.71 17.23 13.76
C SER A 293 -1.39 16.71 13.22
N ILE A 294 -0.27 17.23 13.71
CA ILE A 294 1.08 16.79 13.33
C ILE A 294 1.28 15.32 13.69
N ALA A 295 0.88 14.90 14.90
CA ALA A 295 0.99 13.51 15.34
C ALA A 295 0.20 12.54 14.43
N VAL A 296 -1.05 12.87 14.11
CA VAL A 296 -1.89 12.06 13.20
C VAL A 296 -1.29 12.00 11.80
N THR A 297 -0.77 13.11 11.30
CA THR A 297 -0.12 13.15 9.97
C THR A 297 1.17 12.33 9.95
N ALA A 298 1.96 12.37 11.03
CA ALA A 298 3.15 11.55 11.19
C ALA A 298 2.81 10.05 11.26
N ILE A 299 1.73 9.67 11.96
CA ILE A 299 1.23 8.29 11.96
C ILE A 299 0.83 7.87 10.55
N ALA A 300 0.11 8.70 9.81
CA ALA A 300 -0.28 8.39 8.43
C ALA A 300 0.93 8.16 7.50
N ALA A 301 2.03 8.87 7.73
CA ALA A 301 3.27 8.71 6.98
C ALA A 301 4.08 7.46 7.38
N GLN A 302 3.87 6.94 8.59
CA GLN A 302 4.55 5.72 9.09
C GLN A 302 3.80 4.42 8.75
N VAL A 303 2.56 4.51 8.28
CA VAL A 303 1.82 3.32 7.86
C VAL A 303 2.49 2.76 6.61
N SER A 304 3.10 1.59 6.74
CA SER A 304 3.76 0.90 5.63
C SER A 304 2.71 0.36 4.64
N PRO A 305 2.94 0.51 3.33
CA PRO A 305 2.07 -0.14 2.35
C PRO A 305 2.08 -1.65 2.57
N PRO A 306 0.95 -2.35 2.35
CA PRO A 306 0.96 -3.80 2.35
C PRO A 306 1.98 -4.26 1.31
N ASN A 307 2.97 -5.02 1.76
CA ASN A 307 4.07 -5.52 0.93
C ASN A 307 3.50 -6.47 -0.15
N VAL A 308 3.04 -5.92 -1.24
CA VAL A 308 2.77 -6.67 -2.48
C VAL A 308 4.10 -7.11 -3.11
N ASN A 309 5.20 -6.47 -2.72
CA ASN A 309 6.56 -6.63 -3.22
C ASN A 309 7.57 -6.93 -2.10
N ALA A 310 7.18 -7.64 -1.05
CA ALA A 310 8.17 -8.16 -0.10
C ALA A 310 9.18 -9.11 -0.80
N VAL A 311 8.85 -9.56 -2.00
CA VAL A 311 9.73 -10.32 -2.88
C VAL A 311 10.61 -9.40 -3.75
N GLU A 312 10.09 -8.26 -4.23
CA GLU A 312 10.87 -7.31 -5.06
C GLU A 312 11.79 -6.38 -4.24
N ALA A 313 11.40 -6.06 -2.99
CA ALA A 313 12.24 -5.26 -2.09
C ALA A 313 13.37 -6.08 -1.43
N ALA A 314 13.22 -7.40 -1.31
CA ALA A 314 14.31 -8.28 -0.91
C ALA A 314 15.40 -8.36 -2.00
N ASP A 315 15.00 -8.29 -3.28
CA ASP A 315 15.95 -8.24 -4.41
C ASP A 315 16.70 -6.90 -4.52
N THR A 316 16.09 -5.79 -4.08
CA THR A 316 16.72 -4.45 -4.18
C THR A 316 17.61 -4.11 -2.98
N GLN A 317 17.39 -4.73 -1.81
CA GLN A 317 18.23 -4.52 -0.61
C GLN A 317 19.43 -5.50 -0.50
N SER A 318 19.48 -6.52 -1.35
CA SER A 318 20.68 -7.36 -1.51
C SER A 318 21.84 -6.65 -2.27
N GLY A 319 21.61 -5.43 -2.75
CA GLY A 319 22.54 -4.71 -3.62
C GLY A 319 23.74 -4.05 -2.95
N ASP A 320 23.87 -4.05 -1.61
CA ASP A 320 24.96 -3.33 -0.93
C ASP A 320 25.96 -4.24 -0.17
N ASN A 321 25.91 -5.54 -0.40
CA ASN A 321 26.97 -6.42 0.04
C ASN A 321 27.92 -6.67 -1.14
N LYS A 322 29.04 -5.94 -1.16
CA LYS A 322 30.14 -6.11 -2.12
C LYS A 322 30.67 -7.55 -2.08
N GLY A 323 30.06 -8.43 -2.85
CA GLY A 323 30.41 -9.84 -3.00
C GLY A 323 29.48 -10.64 -3.91
N GLY A 324 28.30 -10.11 -4.24
CA GLY A 324 27.38 -10.73 -5.19
C GLY A 324 27.81 -10.43 -6.63
N ALA A 325 28.30 -11.44 -7.33
CA ALA A 325 28.52 -11.36 -8.76
C ALA A 325 27.20 -10.90 -9.43
N LYS A 326 27.28 -9.84 -10.22
CA LYS A 326 26.24 -9.38 -11.13
C LYS A 326 25.72 -10.60 -11.86
N GLN A 327 24.42 -10.94 -11.71
CA GLN A 327 23.81 -12.03 -12.46
C GLN A 327 24.11 -11.78 -13.93
N ALA A 328 24.99 -12.57 -14.50
CA ALA A 328 25.32 -12.49 -15.91
C ALA A 328 24.01 -12.71 -16.67
N GLU A 329 23.71 -11.88 -17.64
CA GLU A 329 22.53 -12.01 -18.50
C GLU A 329 22.61 -13.39 -19.19
N ARG A 330 21.89 -14.38 -18.61
CA ARG A 330 21.93 -15.76 -19.07
C ARG A 330 21.06 -15.87 -20.31
N VAL A 331 21.62 -16.39 -21.37
CA VAL A 331 20.95 -16.56 -22.65
C VAL A 331 20.47 -18.00 -22.77
N ALA A 332 19.14 -18.16 -22.83
CA ALA A 332 18.55 -19.48 -23.04
C ALA A 332 18.81 -19.97 -24.48
N ILE A 333 19.24 -21.20 -24.60
CA ILE A 333 19.40 -21.89 -25.89
C ILE A 333 18.20 -22.81 -26.18
N LYS A 334 18.05 -23.28 -27.41
CA LYS A 334 17.07 -24.32 -27.75
C LYS A 334 17.74 -25.67 -27.79
N LEU A 335 17.15 -26.66 -27.14
CA LEU A 335 17.60 -28.05 -27.15
C LEU A 335 16.58 -28.95 -27.86
N PRO A 336 17.02 -30.02 -28.55
CA PRO A 336 16.14 -31.02 -29.13
C PRO A 336 15.29 -31.72 -28.06
N ALA A 337 14.04 -32.09 -28.40
CA ALA A 337 13.12 -32.78 -27.49
C ALA A 337 13.74 -34.06 -26.88
N ALA A 338 14.46 -34.86 -27.69
CA ALA A 338 15.14 -36.06 -27.21
C ALA A 338 16.23 -35.81 -26.14
N THR A 339 16.85 -34.61 -26.14
CA THR A 339 17.77 -34.19 -25.11
C THR A 339 17.02 -33.82 -23.83
N LEU A 340 15.93 -33.09 -23.94
CA LEU A 340 15.09 -32.70 -22.81
C LEU A 340 14.48 -33.90 -22.11
N ASP A 341 14.07 -34.94 -22.86
CA ASP A 341 13.46 -36.15 -22.30
C ASP A 341 14.41 -36.94 -21.36
N ARG A 342 15.72 -36.76 -21.48
CA ARG A 342 16.70 -37.38 -20.58
C ARG A 342 16.59 -36.89 -19.14
N TYR A 343 16.22 -35.63 -18.96
CA TYR A 343 16.19 -34.96 -17.66
C TYR A 343 14.82 -35.06 -16.97
N VAL A 344 13.83 -35.63 -17.65
CA VAL A 344 12.49 -35.86 -17.06
C VAL A 344 12.62 -36.92 -15.97
N GLY A 345 12.13 -36.59 -14.76
CA GLY A 345 12.19 -37.50 -13.61
C GLY A 345 12.02 -36.79 -12.30
N SER A 346 12.15 -37.52 -11.21
CA SER A 346 12.07 -37.00 -9.84
C SER A 346 13.46 -37.06 -9.21
N TYR A 347 13.88 -35.96 -8.61
CA TYR A 347 15.19 -35.78 -8.02
C TYR A 347 15.05 -35.47 -6.53
N LYS A 348 15.58 -36.33 -5.67
CA LYS A 348 15.48 -36.20 -4.22
C LYS A 348 16.60 -35.29 -3.71
N LEU A 349 16.24 -34.21 -3.01
CA LEU A 349 17.17 -33.38 -2.26
C LEU A 349 17.33 -33.90 -0.84
N ASN A 350 16.23 -34.23 -0.17
CA ASN A 350 16.17 -34.88 1.13
C ASN A 350 14.86 -35.68 1.24
N GLU A 351 14.60 -36.29 2.41
CA GLU A 351 13.44 -37.19 2.59
C GLU A 351 12.08 -36.54 2.31
N ASN A 352 11.96 -35.23 2.46
CA ASN A 352 10.70 -34.49 2.31
C ASN A 352 10.66 -33.57 1.10
N ILE A 353 11.79 -33.39 0.39
CA ILE A 353 11.91 -32.41 -0.68
C ILE A 353 12.45 -33.07 -1.95
N PHE A 354 11.64 -32.98 -3.00
CA PHE A 354 11.94 -33.49 -4.34
C PHE A 354 11.83 -32.37 -5.36
N ILE A 355 12.57 -32.47 -6.43
CA ILE A 355 12.42 -31.67 -7.63
C ILE A 355 11.94 -32.59 -8.74
N ASP A 356 10.68 -32.47 -9.09
CA ASP A 356 10.10 -33.18 -10.24
C ASP A 356 10.33 -32.37 -11.51
N VAL A 357 10.83 -32.99 -12.55
CA VAL A 357 11.08 -32.41 -13.87
C VAL A 357 10.21 -33.08 -14.91
N LYS A 358 9.48 -32.30 -15.68
CA LYS A 358 8.70 -32.79 -16.82
C LYS A 358 8.95 -31.95 -18.07
N ARG A 359 8.71 -32.52 -19.24
CA ARG A 359 8.71 -31.78 -20.49
C ARG A 359 7.32 -31.17 -20.77
N ASP A 360 7.33 -29.93 -21.24
CA ASP A 360 6.16 -29.21 -21.70
C ASP A 360 6.47 -28.60 -23.08
N GLY A 361 6.09 -29.31 -24.13
CA GLY A 361 6.43 -28.94 -25.50
C GLY A 361 7.94 -28.93 -25.77
N GLU A 362 8.49 -27.77 -26.08
CA GLU A 362 9.92 -27.53 -26.36
C GLU A 362 10.72 -27.09 -25.11
N SER A 363 10.11 -27.10 -23.91
CA SER A 363 10.75 -26.66 -22.66
C SER A 363 10.64 -27.70 -21.56
N LEU A 364 11.42 -27.52 -20.49
CA LEU A 364 11.29 -28.26 -19.24
C LEU A 364 10.61 -27.41 -18.19
N GLN A 365 9.81 -28.04 -17.36
CA GLN A 365 9.27 -27.49 -16.14
C GLN A 365 9.77 -28.29 -14.96
N ALA A 366 10.16 -27.59 -13.90
CA ALA A 366 10.53 -28.20 -12.62
C ALA A 366 9.55 -27.78 -11.54
N LYS A 367 9.24 -28.70 -10.62
CA LYS A 367 8.39 -28.49 -9.46
C LYS A 367 9.11 -29.00 -8.22
N VAL A 368 9.28 -28.14 -7.24
CA VAL A 368 9.71 -28.56 -5.90
C VAL A 368 8.49 -29.02 -5.10
N THR A 369 8.63 -30.01 -4.22
CA THR A 369 7.56 -30.50 -3.33
C THR A 369 6.76 -29.34 -2.74
N GLY A 370 5.43 -29.40 -2.87
CA GLY A 370 4.51 -28.37 -2.38
C GLY A 370 4.48 -27.07 -3.19
N GLN A 371 5.16 -26.97 -4.33
CA GLN A 371 5.22 -25.79 -5.17
C GLN A 371 4.55 -26.02 -6.54
N ALA A 372 4.31 -24.92 -7.27
CA ALA A 372 3.79 -24.97 -8.64
C ALA A 372 4.91 -25.31 -9.63
N TRP A 373 4.55 -25.90 -10.77
CA TRP A 373 5.43 -26.10 -11.91
C TRP A 373 5.97 -24.77 -12.44
N ARG A 374 7.28 -24.69 -12.66
CA ARG A 374 7.96 -23.54 -13.22
C ARG A 374 8.87 -23.94 -14.36
N GLU A 375 8.92 -23.12 -15.38
CA GLU A 375 9.80 -23.33 -16.52
C GLU A 375 11.26 -23.14 -16.12
N ILE A 376 12.12 -24.06 -16.58
CA ILE A 376 13.58 -23.97 -16.49
C ILE A 376 14.16 -23.87 -17.89
N TYR A 377 15.15 -23.02 -18.04
CA TYR A 377 15.71 -22.62 -19.32
C TYR A 377 17.10 -23.19 -19.48
N PRO A 378 17.41 -23.90 -20.59
CA PRO A 378 18.75 -24.41 -20.83
C PRO A 378 19.73 -23.30 -21.17
N GLU A 379 20.85 -23.25 -20.49
CA GLU A 379 22.02 -22.42 -20.80
C GLU A 379 23.08 -23.21 -21.54
N SER A 380 23.18 -24.52 -21.26
CA SER A 380 23.96 -25.49 -22.00
C SER A 380 23.16 -26.78 -22.22
N GLN A 381 23.81 -27.86 -22.66
CA GLN A 381 23.17 -29.16 -22.87
C GLN A 381 22.61 -29.76 -21.58
N ASP A 382 23.27 -29.54 -20.46
CA ASP A 382 23.04 -30.16 -19.15
C ASP A 382 22.81 -29.13 -18.02
N HIS A 383 23.03 -27.86 -18.29
CA HIS A 383 22.89 -26.76 -17.35
C HIS A 383 21.61 -25.96 -17.63
N PHE A 384 20.74 -25.84 -16.60
CA PHE A 384 19.47 -25.15 -16.67
C PHE A 384 19.33 -24.12 -15.55
N PHE A 385 18.57 -23.06 -15.79
CA PHE A 385 18.36 -21.98 -14.82
C PHE A 385 16.90 -21.54 -14.74
N TRP A 386 16.52 -20.99 -13.60
CA TRP A 386 15.24 -20.29 -13.42
C TRP A 386 15.42 -18.80 -13.69
N LYS A 387 14.50 -18.17 -14.42
CA LYS A 387 14.49 -16.72 -14.62
C LYS A 387 13.91 -15.93 -13.45
N ILE A 388 13.15 -16.61 -12.58
CA ILE A 388 12.42 -15.99 -11.47
C ILE A 388 13.21 -16.00 -10.15
N VAL A 389 14.32 -16.72 -10.11
CA VAL A 389 15.17 -16.91 -8.93
C VAL A 389 16.59 -17.22 -9.38
N ASP A 390 17.59 -16.80 -8.61
CA ASP A 390 18.99 -17.18 -8.87
C ASP A 390 19.23 -18.61 -8.39
N ALA A 391 18.79 -19.55 -9.22
CA ALA A 391 18.99 -20.98 -9.02
C ALA A 391 19.30 -21.64 -10.37
N GLN A 392 20.16 -22.65 -10.33
CA GLN A 392 20.55 -23.43 -11.49
C GLN A 392 20.53 -24.92 -11.11
N ILE A 393 20.28 -25.76 -12.11
CA ILE A 393 20.36 -27.21 -11.97
C ILE A 393 21.23 -27.81 -13.06
N ASP A 394 22.23 -28.54 -12.64
CA ASP A 394 23.13 -29.29 -13.51
C ASP A 394 22.75 -30.77 -13.46
N PHE A 395 22.43 -31.33 -14.61
CA PHE A 395 22.15 -32.76 -14.73
C PHE A 395 23.43 -33.50 -15.10
N ALA A 396 23.74 -34.52 -14.33
CA ALA A 396 24.93 -35.33 -14.61
C ALA A 396 24.79 -36.10 -15.92
N ASN A 397 25.82 -36.03 -16.75
CA ASN A 397 25.86 -36.68 -18.06
C ASN A 397 26.62 -38.05 -17.98
N ASP A 398 26.81 -38.56 -16.77
CA ASP A 398 27.61 -39.77 -16.45
C ASP A 398 26.78 -41.07 -16.39
N GLY A 399 25.47 -40.98 -16.75
CA GLY A 399 24.54 -42.11 -16.70
C GLY A 399 24.00 -42.45 -15.31
N THR A 400 24.44 -41.77 -14.25
CA THR A 400 23.92 -41.94 -12.88
C THR A 400 22.53 -41.38 -12.72
N GLY A 401 22.16 -40.45 -13.59
CA GLY A 401 20.90 -39.70 -13.52
C GLY A 401 20.83 -38.72 -12.32
N SER A 402 21.95 -38.44 -11.67
CA SER A 402 22.04 -37.45 -10.60
C SER A 402 21.95 -36.01 -11.14
N ALA A 403 21.72 -35.06 -10.26
CA ALA A 403 21.76 -33.64 -10.59
C ALA A 403 22.35 -32.83 -9.41
N THR A 404 22.73 -31.59 -9.65
CA THR A 404 23.17 -30.67 -8.60
C THR A 404 22.38 -29.40 -8.70
N LEU A 405 21.75 -28.99 -7.61
CA LEU A 405 21.08 -27.70 -7.51
C LEU A 405 22.07 -26.66 -6.95
N HIS A 406 22.32 -25.61 -7.71
CA HIS A 406 23.14 -24.47 -7.32
C HIS A 406 22.23 -23.33 -6.91
N GLN A 407 22.29 -22.92 -5.64
CA GLN A 407 21.48 -21.82 -5.14
C GLN A 407 22.16 -21.14 -3.94
N ASN A 408 22.13 -19.81 -3.91
CA ASN A 408 22.71 -19.00 -2.83
C ASN A 408 24.20 -19.34 -2.55
N GLY A 409 24.97 -19.66 -3.60
CA GLY A 409 26.38 -20.01 -3.49
C GLY A 409 26.64 -21.41 -2.87
N ARG A 410 25.64 -22.28 -2.87
CA ARG A 410 25.74 -23.67 -2.38
C ARG A 410 25.37 -24.65 -3.48
N ASP A 411 26.11 -25.75 -3.49
CA ASP A 411 25.89 -26.87 -4.37
C ASP A 411 25.22 -27.99 -3.57
N MET A 412 24.04 -28.40 -4.02
CA MET A 412 23.21 -29.40 -3.35
C MET A 412 23.02 -30.59 -4.26
N PRO A 413 23.61 -31.75 -3.92
CA PRO A 413 23.47 -32.94 -4.72
C PRO A 413 22.05 -33.48 -4.68
N LEU A 414 21.54 -33.87 -5.84
CA LEU A 414 20.25 -34.47 -6.04
C LEU A 414 20.41 -35.90 -6.55
N THR A 415 19.67 -36.82 -5.95
CA THR A 415 19.65 -38.22 -6.39
C THR A 415 18.37 -38.50 -7.16
N ARG A 416 18.48 -39.08 -8.35
CA ARG A 416 17.31 -39.48 -9.13
C ARG A 416 16.60 -40.65 -8.44
N VAL A 417 15.27 -40.51 -8.28
CA VAL A 417 14.42 -41.50 -7.62
C VAL A 417 13.22 -41.85 -8.48
N SER A 418 12.41 -42.81 -8.05
CA SER A 418 11.15 -43.12 -8.74
C SER A 418 10.11 -42.02 -8.55
N ALA A 419 9.31 -41.77 -9.56
CA ALA A 419 8.22 -40.82 -9.48
C ALA A 419 7.16 -41.21 -8.40
N SER A 420 7.06 -42.50 -8.06
CA SER A 420 6.19 -42.97 -6.99
C SER A 420 6.61 -42.47 -5.61
N GLU A 421 7.91 -42.34 -5.35
CA GLU A 421 8.42 -41.84 -4.07
C GLU A 421 8.05 -40.37 -3.85
N SER A 422 8.30 -39.51 -4.86
CA SER A 422 7.94 -38.08 -4.76
C SER A 422 6.42 -37.89 -4.65
N THR A 423 5.62 -38.69 -5.38
CA THR A 423 4.17 -38.64 -5.34
C THR A 423 3.60 -39.03 -3.98
N GLN A 424 4.17 -40.06 -3.33
CA GLN A 424 3.75 -40.47 -1.98
C GLN A 424 4.02 -39.41 -0.94
N VAL A 425 5.20 -38.79 -0.99
CA VAL A 425 5.55 -37.70 -0.05
C VAL A 425 4.64 -36.49 -0.28
N GLN A 426 4.39 -36.12 -1.54
CA GLN A 426 3.47 -35.03 -1.85
C GLN A 426 2.05 -35.33 -1.35
N ALA A 427 1.54 -36.53 -1.56
CA ALA A 427 0.21 -36.94 -1.08
C ALA A 427 0.10 -36.90 0.45
N ALA A 428 1.14 -37.35 1.17
CA ALA A 428 1.18 -37.25 2.62
C ALA A 428 1.19 -35.79 3.13
N ILE A 429 1.90 -34.89 2.43
CA ILE A 429 1.86 -33.45 2.72
C ILE A 429 0.47 -32.88 2.47
N ASP A 430 -0.16 -33.20 1.34
CA ASP A 430 -1.49 -32.72 0.96
C ASP A 430 -2.55 -33.19 1.95
N GLU A 431 -2.47 -34.45 2.42
CA GLU A 431 -3.34 -34.99 3.45
C GLU A 431 -3.20 -34.26 4.80
N ARG A 432 -1.97 -33.96 5.21
CA ARG A 432 -1.70 -33.19 6.43
C ARG A 432 -2.23 -31.75 6.33
N ILE A 433 -2.09 -31.12 5.16
CA ILE A 433 -2.65 -29.79 4.89
C ILE A 433 -4.18 -29.84 4.97
N ALA A 434 -4.83 -30.82 4.34
CA ALA A 434 -6.27 -30.95 4.32
C ALA A 434 -6.86 -31.25 5.70
N SER A 435 -6.21 -32.11 6.49
CA SER A 435 -6.61 -32.47 7.86
C SER A 435 -6.14 -31.48 8.92
N ASN A 436 -5.30 -30.52 8.54
CA ASN A 436 -4.62 -29.57 9.44
C ASN A 436 -3.93 -30.29 10.62
N THR A 437 -3.20 -31.38 10.33
CA THR A 437 -2.58 -32.24 11.33
C THR A 437 -1.06 -32.11 11.28
N ALA A 438 -0.44 -31.81 12.43
CA ALA A 438 1.01 -31.75 12.56
C ALA A 438 1.69 -33.10 12.26
N ALA A 439 2.93 -33.07 11.80
CA ALA A 439 3.73 -34.28 11.64
C ALA A 439 3.93 -34.97 13.00
N PRO A 440 3.93 -36.32 13.05
CA PRO A 440 4.19 -37.05 14.28
C PRO A 440 5.51 -36.59 14.91
N GLY A 441 5.46 -36.25 16.21
CA GLY A 441 6.65 -35.80 16.95
C GLY A 441 7.11 -34.35 16.73
N SER A 442 6.47 -33.61 15.84
CA SER A 442 6.83 -32.24 15.49
C SER A 442 6.82 -31.27 16.70
N GLU A 443 5.74 -31.26 17.48
CA GLU A 443 5.66 -30.44 18.69
C GLU A 443 6.70 -30.83 19.74
N ALA A 444 6.93 -32.13 19.93
CA ALA A 444 7.93 -32.64 20.85
C ALA A 444 9.36 -32.25 20.44
N ALA A 445 9.64 -32.27 19.14
CA ALA A 445 10.94 -31.84 18.61
C ALA A 445 11.15 -30.32 18.83
N LEU A 446 10.12 -29.51 18.58
CA LEU A 446 10.19 -28.06 18.83
C LEU A 446 10.38 -27.78 20.33
N LYS A 447 9.61 -28.45 21.20
CA LYS A 447 9.74 -28.29 22.65
C LYS A 447 11.15 -28.65 23.12
N HIS A 448 11.67 -29.79 22.70
CA HIS A 448 13.02 -30.20 23.05
C HIS A 448 14.09 -29.20 22.59
N HIS A 449 13.92 -28.66 21.39
CA HIS A 449 14.81 -27.61 20.89
C HIS A 449 14.77 -26.34 21.76
N LEU A 450 13.57 -25.85 22.10
CA LEU A 450 13.41 -24.66 22.95
C LEU A 450 14.01 -24.90 24.34
N ASP A 451 13.78 -26.06 24.95
CA ASP A 451 14.36 -26.45 26.24
C ASP A 451 15.88 -26.49 26.18
N SER A 452 16.46 -27.03 25.09
CA SER A 452 17.91 -27.11 24.87
C SER A 452 18.55 -25.73 24.72
N VAL A 453 17.88 -24.83 24.00
CA VAL A 453 18.29 -23.42 23.86
C VAL A 453 18.19 -22.68 25.21
N GLU A 454 17.14 -22.95 25.99
CA GLU A 454 16.96 -22.36 27.33
C GLU A 454 18.04 -22.84 28.29
N ALA A 455 18.41 -24.11 28.24
CA ALA A 455 19.53 -24.69 29.00
C ALA A 455 20.91 -24.18 28.56
N GLY A 456 20.98 -23.47 27.42
CA GLY A 456 22.25 -22.99 26.85
C GLY A 456 23.12 -24.08 26.23
N LYS A 457 22.54 -25.25 25.97
CA LYS A 457 23.23 -26.41 25.36
C LYS A 457 22.34 -26.99 24.25
N VAL A 458 22.53 -26.47 23.02
CA VAL A 458 21.77 -26.91 21.86
C VAL A 458 22.09 -28.38 21.53
N ASP A 459 21.03 -29.18 21.34
CA ASP A 459 21.16 -30.60 20.97
C ASP A 459 21.20 -30.75 19.45
N TYR A 460 22.40 -30.79 18.88
CA TYR A 460 22.62 -30.93 17.45
C TYR A 460 22.32 -32.32 16.91
N ASP A 461 22.31 -33.36 17.77
CA ASP A 461 22.06 -34.75 17.35
C ASP A 461 20.58 -34.96 16.96
N ARG A 462 19.70 -34.08 17.44
CA ARG A 462 18.29 -34.02 17.06
C ARG A 462 18.01 -33.17 15.81
N MET A 463 19.04 -32.65 15.18
CA MET A 463 18.96 -31.92 13.93
C MET A 463 19.50 -32.75 12.77
N GLY A 464 18.97 -32.59 11.59
CA GLY A 464 19.58 -33.06 10.37
C GLY A 464 20.94 -32.37 10.14
N PRO A 465 21.90 -33.03 9.44
CA PRO A 465 23.27 -32.51 9.30
C PRO A 465 23.31 -31.06 8.77
N GLU A 466 22.50 -30.76 7.76
CA GLU A 466 22.47 -29.46 7.12
C GLU A 466 21.91 -28.35 8.08
N LEU A 467 20.85 -28.67 8.82
CA LEU A 467 20.30 -27.76 9.81
C LEU A 467 21.30 -27.53 10.95
N ALA A 468 21.95 -28.57 11.42
CA ALA A 468 22.95 -28.48 12.49
C ALA A 468 24.13 -27.56 12.08
N ASP A 469 24.63 -27.68 10.86
CA ASP A 469 25.72 -26.83 10.35
C ASP A 469 25.34 -25.37 10.22
N VAL A 470 24.11 -25.11 9.78
CA VAL A 470 23.59 -23.75 9.69
C VAL A 470 23.38 -23.19 11.09
N TYR A 471 22.76 -23.94 11.98
CA TYR A 471 22.45 -23.48 13.33
C TYR A 471 23.75 -23.18 14.13
N ARG A 472 24.80 -23.97 14.01
CA ARG A 472 26.12 -23.69 14.64
C ARG A 472 26.66 -22.31 14.25
N LYS A 473 26.50 -21.92 12.97
CA LYS A 473 26.96 -20.60 12.49
C LYS A 473 26.14 -19.46 13.06
N GLN A 474 24.92 -19.74 13.55
CA GLN A 474 23.97 -18.75 14.05
C GLN A 474 23.67 -18.87 15.55
N GLU A 475 24.39 -19.74 16.26
CA GLU A 475 24.17 -19.98 17.70
C GLU A 475 24.28 -18.69 18.54
N ALA A 476 25.23 -17.82 18.18
CA ALA A 476 25.39 -16.52 18.84
C ALA A 476 24.15 -15.64 18.72
N GLN A 477 23.50 -15.66 17.58
CA GLN A 477 22.28 -14.87 17.31
C GLN A 477 21.06 -15.47 18.02
N ALA A 478 20.95 -16.80 18.03
CA ALA A 478 19.90 -17.51 18.79
C ALA A 478 19.99 -17.21 20.29
N LYS A 479 21.20 -17.08 20.84
CA LYS A 479 21.46 -16.72 22.22
C LYS A 479 21.00 -15.28 22.53
N VAL A 480 21.32 -14.32 21.65
CA VAL A 480 20.86 -12.94 21.78
C VAL A 480 19.33 -12.87 21.74
N LEU A 481 18.70 -13.64 20.86
CA LEU A 481 17.25 -13.70 20.74
C LEU A 481 16.59 -14.22 22.03
N LYS A 482 17.15 -15.28 22.61
CA LYS A 482 16.75 -15.82 23.93
C LYS A 482 16.84 -14.75 25.03
N GLU A 483 17.96 -14.02 25.09
CA GLU A 483 18.14 -12.97 26.09
C GLU A 483 17.11 -11.82 25.96
N GLN A 484 16.68 -11.54 24.73
CA GLN A 484 15.67 -10.51 24.47
C GLN A 484 14.26 -10.97 24.82
N LEU A 485 13.89 -12.21 24.49
CA LEU A 485 12.53 -12.73 24.65
C LEU A 485 12.26 -13.35 26.04
N GLY A 486 13.29 -13.76 26.75
CA GLY A 486 13.15 -14.48 28.00
C GLY A 486 12.79 -15.95 27.81
N ALA A 487 12.31 -16.60 28.87
CA ALA A 487 11.90 -18.00 28.82
C ALA A 487 10.62 -18.20 27.99
N TRP A 488 10.52 -19.34 27.30
CA TRP A 488 9.30 -19.69 26.59
C TRP A 488 8.23 -20.18 27.58
N LYS A 489 6.94 -19.91 27.26
CA LYS A 489 5.79 -20.20 28.15
C LYS A 489 4.82 -21.21 27.56
N SER A 490 4.55 -21.09 26.29
CA SER A 490 3.56 -21.96 25.63
C SER A 490 3.86 -22.13 24.15
N ILE A 491 3.48 -23.28 23.61
CA ILE A 491 3.51 -23.65 22.19
C ILE A 491 2.08 -23.89 21.76
N LYS A 492 1.67 -23.29 20.63
CA LYS A 492 0.35 -23.48 20.04
C LYS A 492 0.50 -23.86 18.58
N PHE A 493 0.00 -25.02 18.17
CA PHE A 493 -0.09 -25.39 16.78
C PHE A 493 -1.07 -24.49 16.03
N VAL A 494 -0.66 -23.94 14.90
CA VAL A 494 -1.44 -23.03 14.06
C VAL A 494 -1.96 -23.74 12.81
N GLY A 495 -1.12 -24.59 12.21
CA GLY A 495 -1.50 -25.30 10.99
C GLY A 495 -0.32 -25.85 10.22
N VAL A 496 -0.60 -26.43 9.05
CA VAL A 496 0.39 -26.93 8.11
C VAL A 496 0.50 -25.97 6.93
N GLY A 497 1.71 -25.46 6.67
CA GLY A 497 1.99 -24.60 5.53
C GLY A 497 1.98 -25.37 4.21
N SER A 498 1.85 -24.63 3.09
CA SER A 498 1.71 -25.18 1.73
C SER A 498 2.83 -26.12 1.26
N VAL A 499 3.97 -26.09 1.93
CA VAL A 499 5.16 -26.93 1.66
C VAL A 499 5.36 -28.01 2.73
N GLY A 500 4.34 -28.27 3.56
CA GLY A 500 4.39 -29.30 4.60
C GLY A 500 5.09 -28.86 5.90
N TRP A 501 5.38 -27.57 6.09
CA TRP A 501 5.90 -27.04 7.34
C TRP A 501 4.82 -27.03 8.43
N ASP A 502 5.12 -27.54 9.59
CA ASP A 502 4.29 -27.33 10.77
C ASP A 502 4.53 -25.94 11.34
N VAL A 503 3.46 -25.21 11.60
CA VAL A 503 3.50 -23.84 12.05
C VAL A 503 3.03 -23.77 13.50
N TYR A 504 3.86 -23.19 14.36
CA TYR A 504 3.60 -23.05 15.79
C TYR A 504 3.80 -21.60 16.23
N ASP A 505 2.89 -21.07 17.02
CA ASP A 505 3.10 -19.84 17.77
C ASP A 505 3.72 -20.18 19.12
N VAL A 506 4.90 -19.66 19.40
CA VAL A 506 5.62 -19.84 20.68
C VAL A 506 5.59 -18.52 21.42
N THR A 507 4.96 -18.53 22.59
CA THR A 507 4.89 -17.37 23.48
C THR A 507 6.06 -17.42 24.48
N PHE A 508 6.81 -16.34 24.54
CA PHE A 508 7.89 -16.08 25.47
C PHE A 508 7.45 -15.07 26.55
N GLU A 509 8.30 -14.77 27.50
CA GLU A 509 8.02 -13.75 28.54
C GLU A 509 7.81 -12.35 27.93
N ARG A 510 8.51 -12.00 26.86
CA ARG A 510 8.57 -10.65 26.27
C ARG A 510 8.19 -10.60 24.81
N GLY A 511 7.43 -11.58 24.31
CA GLY A 511 6.94 -11.58 22.94
C GLY A 511 6.46 -12.93 22.47
N THR A 512 6.00 -13.00 21.23
CA THR A 512 5.56 -14.24 20.57
C THR A 512 6.28 -14.34 19.23
N LEU A 513 6.82 -15.53 18.92
CA LEU A 513 7.39 -15.86 17.63
C LEU A 513 6.60 -16.98 16.98
N GLN A 514 6.48 -16.94 15.66
CA GLN A 514 6.00 -18.06 14.88
C GLN A 514 7.18 -18.94 14.47
N TYR A 515 7.14 -20.20 14.86
CA TYR A 515 8.09 -21.23 14.44
C TYR A 515 7.50 -22.05 13.31
N ARG A 516 8.31 -22.33 12.31
CA ARG A 516 7.99 -23.28 11.25
C ARG A 516 9.01 -24.40 11.29
N LEU A 517 8.54 -25.63 11.23
CA LEU A 517 9.34 -26.82 11.51
C LEU A 517 9.03 -27.92 10.48
N ILE A 518 10.07 -28.59 10.01
CA ILE A 518 9.96 -29.88 9.31
C ILE A 518 10.69 -30.93 10.14
N VAL A 519 10.03 -32.04 10.37
CA VAL A 519 10.61 -33.24 10.99
C VAL A 519 10.73 -34.32 9.92
N SER A 520 11.92 -34.94 9.81
CA SER A 520 12.16 -36.08 8.94
C SER A 520 11.59 -37.38 9.53
N GLY A 521 11.52 -38.43 8.71
CA GLY A 521 10.99 -39.74 9.11
C GLY A 521 11.72 -40.39 10.28
N ASP A 522 12.96 -40.03 10.53
CA ASP A 522 13.80 -40.47 11.67
C ASP A 522 13.55 -39.66 12.96
N GLY A 523 12.61 -38.69 12.94
CA GLY A 523 12.26 -37.83 14.08
C GLY A 523 13.21 -36.66 14.32
N LYS A 524 14.19 -36.40 13.44
CA LYS A 524 15.06 -35.23 13.53
C LYS A 524 14.46 -34.00 12.88
N MET A 525 14.82 -32.84 13.35
CA MET A 525 14.46 -31.60 12.69
C MET A 525 15.28 -31.43 11.40
N ALA A 526 14.60 -31.44 10.26
CA ALA A 526 15.18 -31.21 8.94
C ALA A 526 15.16 -29.72 8.54
N GLY A 527 14.26 -28.94 9.12
CA GLY A 527 14.16 -27.50 8.90
C GLY A 527 13.56 -26.79 10.12
N LEU A 528 14.04 -25.60 10.42
CA LEU A 528 13.55 -24.75 11.50
C LEU A 528 13.64 -23.29 11.08
N MET A 529 12.55 -22.52 11.29
CA MET A 529 12.48 -21.08 11.04
C MET A 529 11.72 -20.41 12.18
N ALA A 530 12.21 -19.27 12.67
CA ALA A 530 11.50 -18.42 13.61
C ALA A 530 11.28 -17.05 13.00
N MET A 531 10.06 -16.53 13.12
CA MET A 531 9.65 -15.21 12.59
C MET A 531 8.90 -14.44 13.65
N SER A 532 9.08 -13.10 13.70
CA SER A 532 8.19 -12.24 14.48
C SER A 532 6.80 -12.24 13.86
N LEU A 533 5.76 -12.35 14.68
CA LEU A 533 4.39 -12.07 14.23
C LEU A 533 4.30 -10.59 13.84
N PRO A 534 3.57 -10.26 12.73
CA PRO A 534 3.42 -8.90 12.24
C PRO A 534 2.71 -7.97 13.21
#